data_05021ae92bdde4349998ded3fa83232a
#
_entry.id   05021ae92bdde4349998ded3fa83232a
#
_cell.length_a   1.000
_cell.length_b   1.000
_cell.length_c   1.000
_cell.angle_alpha   90.00
_cell.angle_beta   90.00
_cell.angle_gamma   90.00
#
_symmetry.space_group_name_H-M   'P 1'
#
loop_
_entity.id
_entity.type
_entity.pdbx_description
1 polymer ?
#
loop_
_entity_poly.entity_id
_entity_poly.type
_entity_poly.pdbx_seq_one_letter_code
_entity_poly.pdbx_strand_id
1 'polypeptide(L)'
;MNKLKLIILFLFMSLAASAQRLAVESLKLRPNDLSARNAKNQRHDLSGKPCALLKVMVLDDITKCSSGNIGDIVTEGPVKLLFITSATPSIELSFQYHYPITINFADYGYKHLEGNSTYELNLVDALQMMLGNGKKVEGSASQGNNVQPNANNTTNVGGEPAVNDVAEMVKIADDAYKTKDYSKAMKWYLKAAGKGNAHAQCQIGNMYNSAQGVTADYSTALKWFLKSANQGNTEAQRHIGDLYLAGRGVTQNYSTALQWYNKAVANGDLHALCDIGLMYRCRGKNSEAMKWLLKAAEQGDTNAMYHIGDMYESGSGVKKDPSVAIQWFLKAAEQGDADSQSRAGLMYYYGNGVPKDYSTAFKWYLKAAENGGGSATFTVAEMYEKGQGVEKNIDKAVYWYKKGAEKNRNDCKDALKRLGY
;
A
#
# COMPACT_ATOMS: atom_id res chain seq x y z
N MET A 1 17.49 -38.11 4.69
CA MET A 1 17.34 -36.64 4.55
C MET A 1 17.48 -36.29 3.05
N ASN A 2 16.41 -36.43 2.30
CA ASN A 2 16.43 -36.11 0.88
C ASN A 2 15.84 -34.71 0.67
N LYS A 3 16.71 -33.81 0.19
CA LYS A 3 16.33 -32.45 -0.24
C LYS A 3 15.52 -32.57 -1.54
N LEU A 4 14.25 -32.26 -1.47
CA LEU A 4 13.39 -32.25 -2.66
C LEU A 4 13.75 -31.03 -3.53
N LYS A 5 14.23 -31.27 -4.75
CA LYS A 5 14.39 -30.23 -5.75
C LYS A 5 13.03 -29.97 -6.42
N LEU A 6 12.54 -28.78 -6.27
CA LEU A 6 11.37 -28.32 -7.02
C LEU A 6 11.76 -28.19 -8.50
N ILE A 7 11.24 -29.06 -9.37
CA ILE A 7 11.39 -28.93 -10.83
C ILE A 7 10.19 -28.14 -11.31
N ILE A 8 10.42 -26.89 -11.68
CA ILE A 8 9.40 -26.03 -12.30
C ILE A 8 9.49 -26.28 -13.81
N LEU A 9 8.46 -26.91 -14.36
CA LEU A 9 8.31 -27.08 -15.81
C LEU A 9 7.66 -25.81 -16.38
N PHE A 10 8.42 -25.01 -17.15
CA PHE A 10 7.89 -23.86 -17.85
C PHE A 10 7.45 -24.26 -19.26
N LEU A 11 6.17 -24.08 -19.56
CA LEU A 11 5.67 -23.93 -20.92
C LEU A 11 5.44 -22.45 -21.19
N PHE A 12 6.24 -21.90 -22.08
CA PHE A 12 5.99 -20.58 -22.67
C PHE A 12 4.71 -20.64 -23.51
N MET A 13 3.69 -19.87 -23.15
CA MET A 13 2.65 -19.45 -24.08
C MET A 13 2.34 -17.97 -23.88
N SER A 14 2.35 -17.30 -25.00
CA SER A 14 2.17 -15.90 -25.33
C SER A 14 1.10 -15.14 -24.54
N LEU A 15 1.41 -13.86 -24.35
CA LEU A 15 0.56 -12.70 -24.09
C LEU A 15 -0.94 -12.96 -24.23
N ALA A 16 -1.65 -13.09 -23.12
CA ALA A 16 -2.99 -12.55 -22.89
C ALA A 16 -3.36 -12.74 -21.42
N ALA A 17 -3.76 -11.66 -20.74
CA ALA A 17 -4.36 -11.56 -19.42
C ALA A 17 -3.54 -12.18 -18.26
N SER A 18 -3.03 -11.31 -17.42
CA SER A 18 -2.20 -11.59 -16.24
C SER A 18 -2.97 -12.22 -15.08
N ALA A 19 -3.41 -13.45 -15.23
CA ALA A 19 -3.78 -14.22 -14.05
C ALA A 19 -2.48 -14.67 -13.35
N GLN A 20 -2.33 -14.30 -12.10
CA GLN A 20 -1.18 -14.68 -11.28
C GLN A 20 -1.21 -16.19 -11.03
N ARG A 21 -0.06 -16.84 -11.17
CA ARG A 21 0.10 -18.26 -10.82
C ARG A 21 0.65 -18.38 -9.40
N LEU A 22 0.02 -19.19 -8.58
CA LEU A 22 0.55 -19.61 -7.30
C LEU A 22 1.49 -20.82 -7.48
N ALA A 23 2.45 -20.94 -6.60
CA ALA A 23 3.33 -22.09 -6.50
C ALA A 23 3.41 -22.54 -5.04
N VAL A 24 3.60 -23.84 -4.83
CA VAL A 24 3.78 -24.40 -3.50
C VAL A 24 5.21 -24.15 -3.06
N GLU A 25 5.42 -23.35 -2.03
CA GLU A 25 6.71 -23.10 -1.42
C GLU A 25 7.13 -24.28 -0.53
N SER A 26 6.19 -24.73 0.30
CA SER A 26 6.45 -25.86 1.19
C SER A 26 5.15 -26.52 1.66
N LEU A 27 5.24 -27.80 1.94
CA LEU A 27 4.26 -28.56 2.71
C LEU A 27 4.99 -29.22 3.87
N LYS A 28 4.58 -28.96 5.12
CA LYS A 28 5.27 -29.44 6.29
C LYS A 28 4.29 -30.02 7.33
N LEU A 29 4.64 -31.19 7.85
CA LEU A 29 3.99 -31.70 9.07
C LEU A 29 4.34 -30.82 10.26
N ARG A 30 3.36 -30.48 11.08
CA ARG A 30 3.51 -29.74 12.34
C ARG A 30 3.25 -30.67 13.53
N PRO A 31 4.23 -31.44 13.97
CA PRO A 31 4.02 -32.50 14.98
C PRO A 31 3.56 -31.97 16.33
N ASN A 32 3.92 -30.73 16.67
CA ASN A 32 3.53 -30.08 17.92
C ASN A 32 2.25 -29.25 17.81
N ASP A 33 1.66 -29.14 16.63
CA ASP A 33 0.39 -28.45 16.42
C ASP A 33 -0.77 -29.44 16.59
N LEU A 34 -1.44 -29.35 17.71
CA LEU A 34 -2.56 -30.23 18.07
C LEU A 34 -3.91 -29.73 17.51
N SER A 35 -3.91 -28.78 16.57
CA SER A 35 -5.14 -28.17 16.05
C SER A 35 -6.08 -29.20 15.42
N ALA A 36 -5.56 -30.22 14.73
CA ALA A 36 -6.37 -31.28 14.15
C ALA A 36 -7.06 -32.17 15.20
N ARG A 37 -6.49 -32.23 16.41
CA ARG A 37 -7.02 -33.01 17.53
C ARG A 37 -7.98 -32.21 18.42
N ASN A 38 -8.07 -30.90 18.20
CA ASN A 38 -9.02 -30.05 18.94
C ASN A 38 -10.45 -30.45 18.55
N ALA A 39 -11.35 -30.58 19.52
CA ALA A 39 -12.74 -30.97 19.31
C ALA A 39 -13.47 -30.09 18.27
N LYS A 40 -13.13 -28.79 18.17
CA LYS A 40 -13.66 -27.86 17.16
C LYS A 40 -13.27 -28.23 15.73
N ASN A 41 -12.07 -28.81 15.54
CA ASN A 41 -11.50 -29.15 14.23
C ASN A 41 -11.48 -30.66 13.95
N GLN A 42 -12.04 -31.47 14.85
CA GLN A 42 -12.06 -32.92 14.69
C GLN A 42 -13.14 -33.32 13.70
N ARG A 43 -12.72 -33.75 12.51
CA ARG A 43 -13.61 -34.23 11.45
C ARG A 43 -13.25 -35.66 11.05
N HIS A 44 -14.25 -36.39 10.62
CA HIS A 44 -14.11 -37.76 10.13
C HIS A 44 -14.66 -37.85 8.70
N ASP A 45 -14.07 -38.71 7.89
CA ASP A 45 -14.57 -38.99 6.55
C ASP A 45 -15.84 -39.87 6.63
N LEU A 46 -16.42 -40.19 5.47
CA LEU A 46 -17.63 -41.01 5.37
C LEU A 46 -17.44 -42.43 5.90
N SER A 47 -16.20 -42.92 6.05
CA SER A 47 -15.86 -44.22 6.63
C SER A 47 -15.56 -44.14 8.13
N GLY A 48 -15.68 -42.95 8.74
CA GLY A 48 -15.41 -42.73 10.16
C GLY A 48 -13.93 -42.56 10.51
N LYS A 49 -13.02 -42.43 9.52
CA LYS A 49 -11.60 -42.18 9.75
C LYS A 49 -11.36 -40.70 9.98
N PRO A 50 -10.43 -40.34 10.90
CA PRO A 50 -10.09 -38.97 11.16
C PRO A 50 -9.44 -38.31 9.93
N CYS A 51 -9.81 -37.04 9.65
CA CYS A 51 -9.21 -36.22 8.61
C CYS A 51 -7.92 -35.56 9.10
N ALA A 52 -7.02 -35.27 8.17
CA ALA A 52 -5.91 -34.36 8.39
C ALA A 52 -6.39 -32.91 8.29
N LEU A 53 -5.77 -32.02 9.05
CA LEU A 53 -5.98 -30.57 8.94
C LEU A 53 -4.87 -29.96 8.10
N LEU A 54 -5.21 -29.43 6.94
CA LEU A 54 -4.30 -28.66 6.09
C LEU A 54 -4.53 -27.17 6.30
N LYS A 55 -3.55 -26.50 6.86
CA LYS A 55 -3.53 -25.03 7.01
C LYS A 55 -2.89 -24.43 5.78
N VAL A 56 -3.65 -23.70 4.98
CA VAL A 56 -3.17 -23.04 3.76
C VAL A 56 -2.99 -21.56 4.05
N MET A 57 -1.74 -21.10 3.98
CA MET A 57 -1.45 -19.68 4.09
C MET A 57 -1.44 -19.06 2.69
N VAL A 58 -2.48 -18.33 2.39
CA VAL A 58 -2.66 -17.63 1.12
C VAL A 58 -3.48 -16.37 1.35
N LEU A 59 -3.16 -15.32 0.60
CA LEU A 59 -3.86 -14.02 0.71
C LEU A 59 -5.12 -13.96 -0.14
N ASP A 60 -5.29 -14.91 -1.05
CA ASP A 60 -6.47 -15.01 -1.91
C ASP A 60 -7.50 -15.98 -1.33
N ASP A 61 -8.77 -15.79 -1.69
CA ASP A 61 -9.82 -16.69 -1.27
C ASP A 61 -9.79 -17.97 -2.09
N ILE A 62 -9.72 -19.11 -1.40
CA ILE A 62 -9.89 -20.42 -2.01
C ILE A 62 -11.38 -20.59 -2.30
N THR A 63 -11.74 -20.58 -3.57
CA THR A 63 -13.15 -20.68 -4.00
C THR A 63 -13.63 -22.11 -4.07
N LYS A 64 -12.72 -23.06 -4.28
CA LYS A 64 -13.03 -24.48 -4.38
C LYS A 64 -11.81 -25.31 -4.02
N CYS A 65 -12.05 -26.42 -3.33
CA CYS A 65 -11.11 -27.53 -3.18
C CYS A 65 -11.69 -28.75 -3.84
N SER A 66 -10.97 -29.38 -4.77
CA SER A 66 -11.39 -30.64 -5.37
C SER A 66 -11.30 -31.79 -4.35
N SER A 67 -11.67 -32.94 -4.74
CA SER A 67 -11.74 -34.17 -3.97
C SER A 67 -10.93 -34.24 -2.67
N GLY A 68 -11.52 -34.75 -1.61
CA GLY A 68 -10.84 -35.01 -0.33
C GLY A 68 -11.08 -33.99 0.77
N ASN A 69 -11.54 -32.76 0.46
CA ASN A 69 -11.95 -31.84 1.50
C ASN A 69 -13.34 -32.22 2.06
N ILE A 70 -13.48 -32.22 3.39
CA ILE A 70 -14.72 -32.51 4.08
C ILE A 70 -15.30 -31.27 4.71
N GLY A 71 -16.42 -30.80 4.13
CA GLY A 71 -17.14 -29.62 4.57
C GLY A 71 -16.59 -28.32 4.01
N ASP A 72 -17.02 -27.20 4.60
CA ASP A 72 -16.66 -25.87 4.15
C ASP A 72 -15.22 -25.52 4.52
N ILE A 73 -14.60 -24.67 3.71
CA ILE A 73 -13.29 -24.09 4.01
C ILE A 73 -13.47 -23.08 5.13
N VAL A 74 -12.85 -23.32 6.27
CA VAL A 74 -12.90 -22.42 7.43
C VAL A 74 -11.78 -21.39 7.32
N THR A 75 -12.11 -20.12 7.49
CA THR A 75 -11.14 -19.02 7.43
C THR A 75 -10.83 -18.53 8.84
N GLU A 76 -9.54 -18.54 9.22
CA GLU A 76 -9.03 -17.98 10.48
C GLU A 76 -7.94 -16.94 10.14
N GLY A 77 -8.34 -15.67 9.96
CA GLY A 77 -7.44 -14.62 9.48
C GLY A 77 -6.90 -14.94 8.08
N PRO A 78 -5.58 -14.92 7.87
CA PRO A 78 -4.96 -15.25 6.58
C PRO A 78 -4.87 -16.77 6.33
N VAL A 79 -5.28 -17.59 7.29
CA VAL A 79 -5.16 -19.04 7.19
C VAL A 79 -6.49 -19.63 6.78
N LYS A 80 -6.47 -20.49 5.76
CA LYS A 80 -7.60 -21.31 5.33
C LYS A 80 -7.42 -22.72 5.85
N LEU A 81 -8.43 -23.23 6.53
CA LEU A 81 -8.42 -24.59 7.11
C LEU A 81 -9.18 -25.53 6.20
N LEU A 82 -8.52 -26.56 5.70
CA LEU A 82 -9.10 -27.64 4.89
C LEU A 82 -8.98 -28.97 5.63
N PHE A 83 -10.06 -29.71 5.66
CA PHE A 83 -10.12 -31.03 6.30
C PHE A 83 -10.02 -32.12 5.22
N ILE A 84 -8.84 -32.70 5.07
CA ILE A 84 -8.50 -33.62 3.99
C ILE A 84 -8.62 -35.07 4.45
N THR A 85 -9.28 -35.90 3.65
CA THR A 85 -9.37 -37.33 3.96
C THR A 85 -8.00 -37.97 3.90
N SER A 86 -7.71 -38.89 4.80
CA SER A 86 -6.40 -39.58 4.89
C SER A 86 -6.07 -40.46 3.67
N ALA A 87 -7.03 -40.73 2.80
CA ALA A 87 -6.79 -41.49 1.58
C ALA A 87 -6.50 -40.64 0.32
N THR A 88 -6.59 -39.31 0.44
CA THR A 88 -6.40 -38.39 -0.69
C THR A 88 -4.94 -38.26 -1.05
N PRO A 89 -4.53 -38.61 -2.28
CA PRO A 89 -3.12 -38.44 -2.71
C PRO A 89 -2.77 -37.03 -3.19
N SER A 90 -3.77 -36.26 -3.60
CA SER A 90 -3.62 -34.90 -4.12
C SER A 90 -4.89 -34.09 -3.92
N ILE A 91 -4.74 -32.77 -3.94
CA ILE A 91 -5.86 -31.84 -3.97
C ILE A 91 -5.65 -30.82 -5.10
N GLU A 92 -6.73 -30.29 -5.61
CA GLU A 92 -6.74 -29.13 -6.49
C GLU A 92 -7.43 -27.98 -5.77
N LEU A 93 -6.76 -26.82 -5.69
CA LEU A 93 -7.28 -25.62 -5.10
C LEU A 93 -7.59 -24.62 -6.22
N SER A 94 -8.82 -24.11 -6.26
CA SER A 94 -9.24 -23.02 -7.13
C SER A 94 -9.30 -21.74 -6.33
N PHE A 95 -8.88 -20.64 -6.93
CA PHE A 95 -8.76 -19.32 -6.30
C PHE A 95 -9.61 -18.31 -7.05
N GLN A 96 -9.97 -17.22 -6.37
CA GLN A 96 -10.75 -16.16 -6.98
C GLN A 96 -9.97 -15.41 -8.07
N TYR A 97 -8.66 -15.24 -7.89
CA TYR A 97 -7.80 -14.40 -8.74
C TYR A 97 -6.58 -15.14 -9.31
N HIS A 98 -6.43 -16.44 -9.05
CA HIS A 98 -5.31 -17.24 -9.51
C HIS A 98 -5.80 -18.47 -10.28
N TYR A 99 -4.93 -19.02 -11.11
CA TYR A 99 -5.20 -20.31 -11.74
C TYR A 99 -5.28 -21.43 -10.69
N PRO A 100 -6.12 -22.44 -10.93
CA PRO A 100 -6.14 -23.62 -10.07
C PRO A 100 -4.74 -24.25 -9.97
N ILE A 101 -4.42 -24.77 -8.79
CA ILE A 101 -3.18 -25.47 -8.51
C ILE A 101 -3.46 -26.87 -8.01
N THR A 102 -2.79 -27.87 -8.60
CA THR A 102 -2.86 -29.25 -8.11
C THR A 102 -1.63 -29.53 -7.24
N ILE A 103 -1.87 -30.06 -6.05
CA ILE A 103 -0.86 -30.40 -5.06
C ILE A 103 -0.87 -31.93 -4.90
N ASN A 104 0.16 -32.57 -5.44
CA ASN A 104 0.40 -33.99 -5.22
C ASN A 104 1.25 -34.16 -3.96
N PHE A 105 0.73 -34.80 -2.93
CA PHE A 105 1.42 -34.93 -1.66
C PHE A 105 2.73 -35.73 -1.78
N ALA A 106 2.80 -36.65 -2.73
CA ALA A 106 4.04 -37.39 -3.03
C ALA A 106 5.24 -36.50 -3.40
N ASP A 107 4.98 -35.36 -4.04
CA ASP A 107 6.03 -34.40 -4.43
C ASP A 107 6.73 -33.77 -3.20
N TYR A 108 6.09 -33.86 -2.04
CA TYR A 108 6.57 -33.33 -0.76
C TYR A 108 6.94 -34.44 0.24
N GLY A 109 7.02 -35.70 -0.22
CA GLY A 109 7.41 -36.83 0.59
C GLY A 109 6.26 -37.49 1.37
N TYR A 110 5.01 -37.16 1.05
CA TYR A 110 3.83 -37.74 1.70
C TYR A 110 3.01 -38.56 0.70
N LYS A 111 2.81 -39.84 0.95
CA LYS A 111 1.91 -40.67 0.14
C LYS A 111 0.46 -40.17 0.22
N HIS A 112 0.07 -39.73 1.38
CA HIS A 112 -1.19 -39.08 1.74
C HIS A 112 -0.99 -38.35 3.08
N LEU A 113 -1.91 -37.50 3.46
CA LEU A 113 -1.86 -36.82 4.76
C LEU A 113 -2.44 -37.74 5.85
N GLU A 114 -1.77 -37.83 6.98
CA GLU A 114 -2.19 -38.66 8.10
C GLU A 114 -3.35 -38.00 8.86
N GLY A 115 -4.39 -38.75 9.16
CA GLY A 115 -5.51 -38.28 9.97
C GLY A 115 -5.09 -37.84 11.36
N ASN A 116 -5.81 -36.87 11.93
CA ASN A 116 -5.47 -36.21 13.20
C ASN A 116 -4.11 -35.47 13.21
N SER A 117 -3.51 -35.25 12.05
CA SER A 117 -2.26 -34.50 11.91
C SER A 117 -2.51 -33.15 11.29
N THR A 118 -1.72 -32.15 11.70
CA THR A 118 -1.78 -30.80 11.13
C THR A 118 -0.62 -30.59 10.17
N TYR A 119 -0.93 -30.10 8.99
CA TYR A 119 0.03 -29.73 7.95
C TYR A 119 -0.13 -28.25 7.62
N GLU A 120 0.99 -27.61 7.30
CA GLU A 120 1.00 -26.23 6.85
C GLU A 120 1.49 -26.18 5.41
N LEU A 121 0.69 -25.54 4.55
CA LEU A 121 0.97 -25.33 3.16
C LEU A 121 1.19 -23.84 2.90
N ASN A 122 2.39 -23.48 2.46
CA ASN A 122 2.71 -22.13 2.06
C ASN A 122 2.65 -22.01 0.53
N LEU A 123 1.78 -21.13 0.05
CA LEU A 123 1.66 -20.78 -1.36
C LEU A 123 2.27 -19.42 -1.59
N VAL A 124 3.08 -19.31 -2.63
CA VAL A 124 3.72 -18.09 -3.08
C VAL A 124 3.43 -17.84 -4.54
N ASP A 125 3.45 -16.57 -4.94
CA ASP A 125 3.40 -16.22 -6.35
C ASP A 125 4.62 -16.81 -7.07
N ALA A 126 4.39 -17.55 -8.18
CA ALA A 126 5.44 -18.20 -8.95
C ALA A 126 6.51 -17.20 -9.44
N LEU A 127 6.14 -15.95 -9.65
CA LEU A 127 7.08 -14.89 -10.01
C LEU A 127 8.03 -14.53 -8.85
N GLN A 128 7.58 -14.62 -7.60
CA GLN A 128 8.46 -14.48 -6.44
C GLN A 128 9.51 -15.57 -6.35
N MET A 129 9.15 -16.81 -6.72
CA MET A 129 10.13 -17.91 -6.79
C MET A 129 11.17 -17.70 -7.88
N MET A 130 10.79 -17.07 -9.00
CA MET A 130 11.72 -16.75 -10.10
C MET A 130 12.63 -15.57 -9.80
N LEU A 131 12.14 -14.57 -9.08
CA LEU A 131 12.90 -13.36 -8.72
C LEU A 131 13.61 -13.49 -7.37
N GLY A 132 13.22 -14.48 -6.57
CA GLY A 132 13.78 -14.71 -5.25
C GLY A 132 15.09 -15.46 -5.32
N ASN A 133 16.14 -14.82 -4.86
CA ASN A 133 17.37 -15.46 -4.46
C ASN A 133 17.05 -16.68 -3.60
N GLY A 134 17.19 -17.87 -4.17
CA GLY A 134 17.16 -19.12 -3.45
C GLY A 134 18.28 -19.21 -2.43
N LYS A 135 18.11 -18.61 -1.27
CA LYS A 135 18.86 -19.00 -0.09
C LYS A 135 17.93 -19.82 0.81
N LYS A 136 18.12 -21.13 0.72
CA LYS A 136 17.64 -22.10 1.69
C LYS A 136 17.98 -21.63 3.10
N VAL A 137 17.01 -21.50 3.96
CA VAL A 137 17.25 -21.54 5.39
C VAL A 137 17.48 -23.01 5.75
N GLU A 138 18.73 -23.42 5.84
CA GLU A 138 19.09 -24.70 6.43
C GLU A 138 18.98 -24.56 7.94
N GLY A 139 18.05 -25.29 8.53
CA GLY A 139 18.05 -25.52 9.96
C GLY A 139 19.25 -26.39 10.32
N SER A 140 20.25 -25.84 11.00
CA SER A 140 21.27 -26.61 11.69
C SER A 140 21.08 -26.49 13.18
N ALA A 141 20.92 -27.65 13.80
CA ALA A 141 21.08 -27.80 15.23
C ALA A 141 22.57 -27.60 15.60
N SER A 142 22.72 -26.90 16.69
CA SER A 142 23.88 -26.69 17.56
C SER A 142 25.08 -27.63 17.43
N GLN A 143 26.28 -27.08 17.42
CA GLN A 143 27.29 -27.28 18.48
C GLN A 143 28.39 -26.22 18.33
N GLY A 144 28.78 -25.65 19.45
CA GLY A 144 29.70 -24.54 19.52
C GLY A 144 31.14 -24.91 19.19
N ASN A 145 31.87 -23.90 18.78
CA ASN A 145 33.25 -23.69 19.25
C ASN A 145 33.69 -22.25 18.92
N ASN A 146 34.15 -21.61 19.97
CA ASN A 146 34.88 -20.34 19.96
C ASN A 146 36.09 -20.40 19.03
N VAL A 147 36.15 -19.49 18.06
CA VAL A 147 37.44 -18.96 17.58
C VAL A 147 37.20 -17.52 17.10
N GLN A 148 37.80 -16.58 17.80
CA GLN A 148 38.00 -15.21 17.29
C GLN A 148 38.95 -15.24 16.11
N PRO A 149 38.74 -14.42 15.11
CA PRO A 149 39.83 -13.90 14.31
C PRO A 149 40.00 -12.39 14.45
N ASN A 150 41.21 -12.09 14.72
CA ASN A 150 41.91 -10.81 14.76
C ASN A 150 41.52 -9.82 13.65
N ALA A 151 41.47 -8.56 14.05
CA ALA A 151 41.52 -7.41 13.14
C ALA A 151 42.84 -7.39 12.37
N ASN A 152 42.78 -7.31 11.05
CA ASN A 152 43.80 -6.60 10.27
C ASN A 152 43.27 -6.13 8.92
N ASN A 153 43.40 -4.83 8.75
CA ASN A 153 43.41 -4.00 7.56
C ASN A 153 43.42 -4.72 6.21
N THR A 154 42.43 -4.38 5.39
CA THR A 154 42.66 -4.21 3.97
C THR A 154 41.91 -2.97 3.48
N THR A 155 42.65 -1.92 3.20
CA THR A 155 42.28 -0.76 2.42
C THR A 155 41.78 -1.21 1.06
N ASN A 156 40.50 -1.00 0.78
CA ASN A 156 39.94 -1.15 -0.57
C ASN A 156 39.58 0.23 -1.13
N VAL A 157 40.20 0.53 -2.24
CA VAL A 157 40.04 1.71 -3.07
C VAL A 157 38.62 1.72 -3.64
N GLY A 158 37.80 2.73 -3.30
CA GLY A 158 36.56 3.06 -4.03
C GLY A 158 35.28 2.32 -3.64
N GLY A 159 35.21 1.64 -2.50
CA GLY A 159 34.00 0.95 -2.02
C GLY A 159 33.21 1.78 -1.01
N GLU A 160 31.90 1.90 -1.22
CA GLU A 160 30.98 2.39 -0.16
C GLU A 160 31.26 1.64 1.16
N PRO A 161 31.19 2.32 2.31
CA PRO A 161 31.41 1.69 3.62
C PRO A 161 30.47 0.49 3.80
N ALA A 162 30.99 -0.58 4.38
CA ALA A 162 30.23 -1.78 4.71
C ALA A 162 29.25 -1.47 5.86
N VAL A 163 28.11 -0.85 5.54
CA VAL A 163 27.04 -0.57 6.48
C VAL A 163 26.29 -1.86 6.76
N ASN A 164 26.38 -2.36 7.98
CA ASN A 164 25.67 -3.56 8.44
C ASN A 164 24.42 -3.26 9.26
N ASP A 165 24.28 -2.05 9.76
CA ASP A 165 23.12 -1.59 10.51
C ASP A 165 21.95 -1.27 9.57
N VAL A 166 20.79 -1.89 9.86
CA VAL A 166 19.57 -1.71 9.06
C VAL A 166 19.02 -0.29 9.18
N ALA A 167 19.12 0.33 10.37
CA ALA A 167 18.65 1.69 10.57
C ALA A 167 19.48 2.69 9.77
N GLU A 168 20.78 2.49 9.70
CA GLU A 168 21.67 3.32 8.90
C GLU A 168 21.44 3.13 7.39
N MET A 169 21.18 1.87 6.95
CA MET A 169 20.80 1.62 5.55
C MET A 169 19.54 2.37 5.15
N VAL A 170 18.51 2.36 6.01
CA VAL A 170 17.24 3.08 5.80
C VAL A 170 17.50 4.58 5.75
N LYS A 171 18.27 5.13 6.69
CA LYS A 171 18.61 6.56 6.71
C LYS A 171 19.30 6.99 5.42
N ILE A 172 20.30 6.25 4.95
CA ILE A 172 20.98 6.56 3.69
C ILE A 172 20.00 6.49 2.50
N ALA A 173 19.07 5.53 2.51
CA ALA A 173 18.06 5.42 1.46
C ALA A 173 17.08 6.59 1.48
N ASP A 174 16.57 6.96 2.67
CA ASP A 174 15.65 8.08 2.84
C ASP A 174 16.29 9.42 2.41
N ASP A 175 17.55 9.66 2.77
CA ASP A 175 18.30 10.86 2.38
C ASP A 175 18.53 10.90 0.85
N ALA A 176 18.88 9.75 0.24
CA ALA A 176 18.99 9.66 -1.20
C ALA A 176 17.64 9.88 -1.91
N TYR A 177 16.56 9.34 -1.35
CA TYR A 177 15.20 9.56 -1.87
C TYR A 177 14.78 11.02 -1.82
N LYS A 178 15.03 11.73 -0.70
CA LYS A 178 14.76 13.17 -0.54
C LYS A 178 15.52 14.02 -1.56
N THR A 179 16.77 13.64 -1.88
CA THR A 179 17.58 14.33 -2.90
C THR A 179 17.27 13.86 -4.33
N LYS A 180 16.28 12.98 -4.50
CA LYS A 180 15.86 12.37 -5.78
C LYS A 180 16.92 11.49 -6.45
N ASP A 181 17.94 11.06 -5.70
CA ASP A 181 18.85 10.00 -6.15
C ASP A 181 18.17 8.63 -5.96
N TYR A 182 17.16 8.37 -6.81
CA TYR A 182 16.33 7.17 -6.72
C TYR A 182 17.13 5.88 -6.94
N SER A 183 18.22 5.93 -7.70
CA SER A 183 19.08 4.77 -7.93
C SER A 183 19.78 4.35 -6.63
N LYS A 184 20.37 5.32 -5.93
CA LYS A 184 21.00 5.09 -4.62
C LYS A 184 19.96 4.69 -3.58
N ALA A 185 18.81 5.37 -3.55
CA ALA A 185 17.70 5.03 -2.64
C ALA A 185 17.27 3.57 -2.80
N MET A 186 16.96 3.14 -4.02
CA MET A 186 16.55 1.77 -4.33
C MET A 186 17.59 0.75 -3.87
N LYS A 187 18.88 1.00 -4.15
CA LYS A 187 19.97 0.11 -3.74
C LYS A 187 19.99 -0.12 -2.23
N TRP A 188 19.84 0.95 -1.44
CA TRP A 188 19.90 0.86 0.02
C TRP A 188 18.60 0.34 0.63
N TYR A 189 17.44 0.71 0.07
CA TYR A 189 16.17 0.07 0.47
C TYR A 189 16.17 -1.43 0.21
N LEU A 190 16.70 -1.90 -0.92
CA LEU A 190 16.80 -3.35 -1.19
C LEU A 190 17.69 -4.07 -0.18
N LYS A 191 18.81 -3.45 0.26
CA LYS A 191 19.66 -4.01 1.31
C LYS A 191 18.91 -4.12 2.64
N ALA A 192 18.21 -3.06 3.05
CA ALA A 192 17.42 -3.04 4.29
C ALA A 192 16.21 -3.98 4.23
N ALA A 193 15.50 -4.02 3.10
CA ALA A 193 14.38 -4.91 2.86
C ALA A 193 14.79 -6.39 2.87
N GLY A 194 15.99 -6.71 2.38
CA GLY A 194 16.57 -8.05 2.46
C GLY A 194 16.85 -8.51 3.89
N LYS A 195 16.98 -7.57 4.83
CA LYS A 195 17.07 -7.82 6.28
C LYS A 195 15.70 -7.75 6.98
N GLY A 196 14.62 -7.66 6.22
CA GLY A 196 13.25 -7.70 6.73
C GLY A 196 12.65 -6.35 7.12
N ASN A 197 13.33 -5.21 6.88
CA ASN A 197 12.81 -3.91 7.29
C ASN A 197 11.52 -3.54 6.54
N ALA A 198 10.41 -3.39 7.28
CA ALA A 198 9.09 -3.12 6.73
C ALA A 198 8.97 -1.75 6.04
N HIS A 199 9.60 -0.71 6.61
CA HIS A 199 9.61 0.62 5.99
C HIS A 199 10.30 0.58 4.62
N ALA A 200 11.50 -0.01 4.54
CA ALA A 200 12.21 -0.15 3.27
C ALA A 200 11.39 -0.93 2.23
N GLN A 201 10.70 -1.98 2.64
CA GLN A 201 9.79 -2.73 1.76
C GLN A 201 8.64 -1.86 1.26
N CYS A 202 8.04 -1.02 2.12
CA CYS A 202 7.00 -0.07 1.73
C CYS A 202 7.54 0.95 0.71
N GLN A 203 8.71 1.53 0.97
CA GLN A 203 9.32 2.52 0.08
C GLN A 203 9.68 1.94 -1.30
N ILE A 204 10.17 0.69 -1.38
CA ILE A 204 10.35 0.02 -2.67
C ILE A 204 9.01 -0.12 -3.41
N GLY A 205 7.95 -0.49 -2.70
CA GLY A 205 6.59 -0.52 -3.24
C GLY A 205 6.17 0.85 -3.81
N ASN A 206 6.42 1.93 -3.07
CA ASN A 206 6.15 3.30 -3.50
C ASN A 206 6.93 3.68 -4.76
N MET A 207 8.20 3.30 -4.85
CA MET A 207 9.04 3.58 -6.02
C MET A 207 8.52 2.88 -7.29
N TYR A 208 8.09 1.63 -7.20
CA TYR A 208 7.44 0.94 -8.32
C TYR A 208 6.06 1.50 -8.65
N ASN A 209 5.27 1.88 -7.64
CA ASN A 209 3.94 2.48 -7.84
C ASN A 209 3.99 3.84 -8.53
N SER A 210 5.05 4.63 -8.27
CA SER A 210 5.19 6.02 -8.73
C SER A 210 6.24 6.23 -9.81
N ALA A 211 6.81 5.17 -10.38
CA ALA A 211 7.87 5.20 -11.40
C ALA A 211 9.11 6.01 -10.97
N GLN A 212 9.51 5.90 -9.70
CA GLN A 212 10.65 6.65 -9.16
C GLN A 212 11.94 5.82 -9.24
N GLY A 213 12.80 6.15 -10.19
CA GLY A 213 14.05 5.44 -10.45
C GLY A 213 13.90 4.07 -11.11
N VAL A 214 12.67 3.63 -11.34
CA VAL A 214 12.28 2.39 -12.02
C VAL A 214 11.05 2.64 -12.87
N THR A 215 10.78 1.78 -13.84
CA THR A 215 9.49 1.80 -14.57
C THR A 215 8.36 1.41 -13.63
N ALA A 216 7.19 2.06 -13.78
CA ALA A 216 6.01 1.71 -12.99
C ALA A 216 5.64 0.24 -13.17
N ASP A 217 5.51 -0.48 -12.06
CA ASP A 217 5.02 -1.85 -12.03
C ASP A 217 4.18 -2.06 -10.76
N TYR A 218 2.87 -1.91 -10.92
CA TYR A 218 1.91 -2.02 -9.83
C TYR A 218 1.86 -3.44 -9.24
N SER A 219 2.12 -4.46 -10.03
CA SER A 219 2.16 -5.85 -9.60
C SER A 219 3.36 -6.09 -8.67
N THR A 220 4.54 -5.56 -9.04
CA THR A 220 5.72 -5.59 -8.18
C THR A 220 5.55 -4.70 -6.95
N ALA A 221 4.92 -3.51 -7.09
CA ALA A 221 4.58 -2.65 -5.95
C ALA A 221 3.72 -3.40 -4.93
N LEU A 222 2.64 -4.07 -5.39
CA LEU A 222 1.77 -4.85 -4.51
C LEU A 222 2.54 -5.91 -3.73
N LYS A 223 3.46 -6.63 -4.36
CA LYS A 223 4.28 -7.65 -3.67
C LYS A 223 5.11 -7.06 -2.54
N TRP A 224 5.70 -5.90 -2.76
CA TRP A 224 6.48 -5.21 -1.74
C TRP A 224 5.60 -4.65 -0.63
N PHE A 225 4.45 -4.07 -0.98
CA PHE A 225 3.46 -3.63 0.01
C PHE A 225 2.95 -4.80 0.86
N LEU A 226 2.67 -5.96 0.27
CA LEU A 226 2.25 -7.14 1.02
C LEU A 226 3.30 -7.61 2.03
N LYS A 227 4.58 -7.63 1.65
CA LYS A 227 5.68 -7.95 2.58
C LYS A 227 5.73 -7.00 3.76
N SER A 228 5.58 -5.72 3.50
CA SER A 228 5.57 -4.67 4.52
C SER A 228 4.32 -4.73 5.40
N ALA A 229 3.14 -4.86 4.79
CA ALA A 229 1.85 -4.92 5.46
C ALA A 229 1.68 -6.14 6.39
N ASN A 230 2.32 -7.26 6.05
CA ASN A 230 2.36 -8.47 6.90
C ASN A 230 3.15 -8.26 8.19
N GLN A 231 4.00 -7.25 8.23
CA GLN A 231 4.72 -6.81 9.43
C GLN A 231 3.99 -5.68 10.18
N GLY A 232 2.76 -5.36 9.79
CA GLY A 232 1.93 -4.35 10.44
C GLY A 232 2.11 -2.93 9.90
N ASN A 233 2.90 -2.70 8.84
CA ASN A 233 3.06 -1.38 8.26
C ASN A 233 1.73 -0.88 7.68
N THR A 234 1.18 0.17 8.27
CA THR A 234 -0.15 0.69 7.94
C THR A 234 -0.18 1.45 6.62
N GLU A 235 0.89 2.16 6.27
CA GLU A 235 1.05 2.83 4.98
C GLU A 235 0.97 1.81 3.83
N ALA A 236 1.68 0.69 3.96
CA ALA A 236 1.60 -0.40 2.98
C ALA A 236 0.19 -1.01 2.91
N GLN A 237 -0.51 -1.14 4.04
CA GLN A 237 -1.90 -1.62 4.06
C GLN A 237 -2.83 -0.68 3.29
N ARG A 238 -2.67 0.65 3.44
CA ARG A 238 -3.43 1.63 2.67
C ARG A 238 -3.13 1.54 1.18
N HIS A 239 -1.86 1.49 0.79
CA HIS A 239 -1.48 1.37 -0.62
C HIS A 239 -2.00 0.09 -1.29
N ILE A 240 -2.08 -1.03 -0.55
CA ILE A 240 -2.75 -2.22 -1.07
C ILE A 240 -4.23 -1.94 -1.33
N GLY A 241 -4.90 -1.24 -0.39
CA GLY A 241 -6.27 -0.78 -0.57
C GLY A 241 -6.44 0.05 -1.84
N ASP A 242 -5.54 1.01 -2.07
CA ASP A 242 -5.51 1.88 -3.26
C ASP A 242 -5.36 1.08 -4.57
N LEU A 243 -4.46 0.09 -4.58
CA LEU A 243 -4.25 -0.77 -5.74
C LEU A 243 -5.51 -1.58 -6.09
N TYR A 244 -6.18 -2.17 -5.09
CA TYR A 244 -7.44 -2.88 -5.30
C TYR A 244 -8.59 -1.93 -5.66
N LEU A 245 -8.64 -0.73 -5.08
CA LEU A 245 -9.63 0.30 -5.42
C LEU A 245 -9.51 0.73 -6.88
N ALA A 246 -8.30 0.95 -7.35
CA ALA A 246 -8.03 1.45 -8.70
C ALA A 246 -7.91 0.34 -9.75
N GLY A 247 -7.79 -0.93 -9.35
CA GLY A 247 -7.51 -2.05 -10.26
C GLY A 247 -6.12 -1.99 -10.89
N ARG A 248 -5.12 -1.44 -10.14
CA ARG A 248 -3.74 -1.30 -10.62
C ARG A 248 -2.91 -2.52 -10.25
N GLY A 249 -2.45 -3.26 -11.26
CA GLY A 249 -1.68 -4.49 -11.05
C GLY A 249 -2.49 -5.69 -10.54
N VAL A 250 -3.78 -5.47 -10.25
CA VAL A 250 -4.76 -6.47 -9.81
C VAL A 250 -6.14 -6.12 -10.36
N THR A 251 -7.05 -7.08 -10.37
CA THR A 251 -8.45 -6.81 -10.68
C THR A 251 -9.07 -5.90 -9.61
N GLN A 252 -9.78 -4.86 -10.06
CA GLN A 252 -10.47 -3.94 -9.15
C GLN A 252 -11.41 -4.68 -8.21
N ASN A 253 -11.27 -4.45 -6.90
CA ASN A 253 -12.10 -5.08 -5.89
C ASN A 253 -12.32 -4.17 -4.68
N TYR A 254 -13.49 -3.56 -4.62
CA TYR A 254 -13.86 -2.64 -3.53
C TYR A 254 -13.96 -3.32 -2.15
N SER A 255 -14.37 -4.58 -2.11
CA SER A 255 -14.46 -5.33 -0.84
C SER A 255 -13.07 -5.58 -0.27
N THR A 256 -12.14 -6.01 -1.11
CA THR A 256 -10.73 -6.22 -0.70
C THR A 256 -10.07 -4.89 -0.31
N ALA A 257 -10.31 -3.81 -1.06
CA ALA A 257 -9.80 -2.48 -0.70
C ALA A 257 -10.29 -2.07 0.70
N LEU A 258 -11.60 -2.22 0.97
CA LEU A 258 -12.18 -1.91 2.28
C LEU A 258 -11.59 -2.75 3.41
N GLN A 259 -11.32 -4.03 3.18
CA GLN A 259 -10.68 -4.90 4.17
C GLN A 259 -9.27 -4.39 4.53
N TRP A 260 -8.48 -3.98 3.54
CA TRP A 260 -7.14 -3.46 3.77
C TRP A 260 -7.14 -2.10 4.47
N TYR A 261 -8.03 -1.18 4.09
CA TYR A 261 -8.20 0.08 4.80
C TYR A 261 -8.65 -0.13 6.25
N ASN A 262 -9.61 -1.02 6.50
CA ASN A 262 -10.04 -1.35 7.86
C ASN A 262 -8.89 -1.96 8.69
N LYS A 263 -8.02 -2.76 8.07
CA LYS A 263 -6.82 -3.29 8.73
C LYS A 263 -5.85 -2.16 9.11
N ALA A 264 -5.65 -1.19 8.24
CA ALA A 264 -4.84 0.00 8.53
C ALA A 264 -5.45 0.81 9.70
N VAL A 265 -6.76 1.04 9.70
CA VAL A 265 -7.47 1.71 10.81
C VAL A 265 -7.29 0.95 12.12
N ALA A 266 -7.46 -0.38 12.11
CA ALA A 266 -7.28 -1.22 13.30
C ALA A 266 -5.86 -1.19 13.86
N ASN A 267 -4.87 -0.92 13.00
CA ASN A 267 -3.47 -0.75 13.36
C ASN A 267 -3.08 0.72 13.66
N GLY A 268 -4.07 1.62 13.77
CA GLY A 268 -3.88 3.00 14.21
C GLY A 268 -3.67 4.03 13.10
N ASP A 269 -3.80 3.67 11.82
CA ASP A 269 -3.73 4.63 10.73
C ASP A 269 -5.10 5.28 10.48
N LEU A 270 -5.29 6.43 11.08
CA LEU A 270 -6.56 7.17 10.99
C LEU A 270 -6.80 7.81 9.62
N HIS A 271 -5.75 8.00 8.80
CA HIS A 271 -5.91 8.48 7.42
C HIS A 271 -6.69 7.48 6.54
N ALA A 272 -6.61 6.19 6.87
CA ALA A 272 -7.41 5.17 6.18
C ALA A 272 -8.93 5.39 6.31
N LEU A 273 -9.40 6.12 7.33
CA LEU A 273 -10.81 6.52 7.43
C LEU A 273 -11.21 7.45 6.28
N CYS A 274 -10.33 8.41 5.94
CA CYS A 274 -10.54 9.29 4.78
C CYS A 274 -10.56 8.46 3.48
N ASP A 275 -9.61 7.53 3.30
CA ASP A 275 -9.54 6.67 2.12
C ASP A 275 -10.82 5.83 1.93
N ILE A 276 -11.38 5.29 3.03
CA ILE A 276 -12.68 4.60 3.01
C ILE A 276 -13.79 5.56 2.56
N GLY A 277 -13.81 6.78 3.08
CA GLY A 277 -14.78 7.81 2.68
C GLY A 277 -14.70 8.12 1.19
N LEU A 278 -13.48 8.31 0.67
CA LEU A 278 -13.23 8.55 -0.75
C LEU A 278 -13.63 7.36 -1.63
N MET A 279 -13.35 6.14 -1.18
CA MET A 279 -13.80 4.92 -1.85
C MET A 279 -15.32 4.87 -2.00
N TYR A 280 -16.08 5.19 -0.95
CA TYR A 280 -17.53 5.24 -1.03
C TYR A 280 -18.00 6.37 -1.97
N ARG A 281 -17.33 7.54 -1.94
CA ARG A 281 -17.61 8.65 -2.83
C ARG A 281 -17.41 8.29 -4.31
N CYS A 282 -16.31 7.61 -4.64
CA CYS A 282 -16.05 7.10 -6.01
C CYS A 282 -17.13 6.15 -6.51
N ARG A 283 -17.83 5.46 -5.61
CA ARG A 283 -18.95 4.58 -5.93
C ARG A 283 -20.31 5.29 -5.95
N GLY A 284 -20.35 6.62 -5.82
CA GLY A 284 -21.58 7.40 -5.74
C GLY A 284 -22.37 7.22 -4.43
N LYS A 285 -21.80 6.53 -3.43
CA LYS A 285 -22.41 6.31 -2.12
C LYS A 285 -22.07 7.45 -1.17
N ASN A 286 -22.53 8.66 -1.55
CA ASN A 286 -22.10 9.90 -0.88
C ASN A 286 -22.55 10.00 0.59
N SER A 287 -23.69 9.42 0.97
CA SER A 287 -24.13 9.40 2.37
C SER A 287 -23.23 8.56 3.27
N GLU A 288 -22.77 7.43 2.76
CA GLU A 288 -21.78 6.58 3.46
C GLU A 288 -20.41 7.25 3.49
N ALA A 289 -20.01 7.88 2.38
CA ALA A 289 -18.77 8.64 2.31
C ALA A 289 -18.72 9.72 3.39
N MET A 290 -19.79 10.52 3.55
CA MET A 290 -19.89 11.56 4.57
C MET A 290 -19.66 11.03 5.98
N LYS A 291 -20.24 9.85 6.31
CA LYS A 291 -20.05 9.24 7.64
C LYS A 291 -18.58 8.92 7.95
N TRP A 292 -17.86 8.40 6.97
CA TRP A 292 -16.46 8.05 7.15
C TRP A 292 -15.56 9.28 7.16
N LEU A 293 -15.83 10.25 6.28
CA LEU A 293 -15.11 11.52 6.26
C LEU A 293 -15.29 12.30 7.57
N LEU A 294 -16.50 12.33 8.15
CA LEU A 294 -16.73 12.95 9.46
C LEU A 294 -15.90 12.28 10.55
N LYS A 295 -15.84 10.95 10.59
CA LYS A 295 -14.98 10.24 11.55
C LYS A 295 -13.50 10.59 11.38
N ALA A 296 -13.02 10.72 10.14
CA ALA A 296 -11.65 11.12 9.86
C ALA A 296 -11.41 12.59 10.32
N ALA A 297 -12.32 13.48 10.01
CA ALA A 297 -12.24 14.90 10.39
C ALA A 297 -12.29 15.12 11.92
N GLU A 298 -13.03 14.29 12.66
CA GLU A 298 -13.03 14.26 14.14
C GLU A 298 -11.65 13.90 14.71
N GLN A 299 -10.86 13.14 13.96
CA GLN A 299 -9.48 12.79 14.30
C GLN A 299 -8.45 13.82 13.77
N GLY A 300 -8.92 14.93 13.20
CA GLY A 300 -8.07 16.00 12.71
C GLY A 300 -7.56 15.84 11.27
N ASP A 301 -8.07 14.87 10.50
CA ASP A 301 -7.67 14.70 9.11
C ASP A 301 -8.12 15.87 8.24
N THR A 302 -7.18 16.70 7.79
CA THR A 302 -7.44 17.90 6.99
C THR A 302 -7.96 17.58 5.59
N ASN A 303 -7.54 16.44 5.02
CA ASN A 303 -8.01 15.98 3.73
C ASN A 303 -9.50 15.60 3.79
N ALA A 304 -9.91 14.92 4.86
CA ALA A 304 -11.32 14.64 5.10
C ALA A 304 -12.14 15.92 5.27
N MET A 305 -11.62 16.91 6.01
CA MET A 305 -12.28 18.23 6.16
C MET A 305 -12.45 18.92 4.80
N TYR A 306 -11.41 18.91 3.95
CA TYR A 306 -11.50 19.42 2.58
C TYR A 306 -12.63 18.74 1.80
N HIS A 307 -12.67 17.41 1.82
CA HIS A 307 -13.68 16.66 1.06
C HIS A 307 -15.10 16.87 1.60
N ILE A 308 -15.28 17.05 2.91
CA ILE A 308 -16.58 17.43 3.49
C ILE A 308 -17.00 18.82 2.97
N GLY A 309 -16.08 19.80 2.97
CA GLY A 309 -16.32 21.11 2.39
C GLY A 309 -16.76 21.05 0.93
N ASP A 310 -16.04 20.26 0.12
CA ASP A 310 -16.39 20.06 -1.29
C ASP A 310 -17.76 19.38 -1.48
N MET A 311 -18.14 18.45 -0.61
CA MET A 311 -19.48 17.82 -0.63
C MET A 311 -20.58 18.83 -0.31
N TYR A 312 -20.39 19.73 0.65
CA TYR A 312 -21.35 20.80 0.93
C TYR A 312 -21.38 21.86 -0.17
N GLU A 313 -20.25 22.21 -0.76
CA GLU A 313 -20.18 23.16 -1.87
C GLU A 313 -20.89 22.64 -3.13
N SER A 314 -20.72 21.35 -3.43
CA SER A 314 -21.34 20.71 -4.60
C SER A 314 -22.78 20.22 -4.38
N GLY A 315 -23.16 19.92 -3.13
CA GLY A 315 -24.42 19.24 -2.79
C GLY A 315 -24.34 17.71 -2.97
N SER A 316 -23.15 17.14 -2.91
CA SER A 316 -22.94 15.70 -3.12
C SER A 316 -23.24 14.91 -1.83
N GLY A 317 -24.42 14.24 -1.78
CA GLY A 317 -24.87 13.46 -0.61
C GLY A 317 -25.41 14.27 0.56
N VAL A 318 -25.36 15.57 0.47
CA VAL A 318 -25.93 16.54 1.41
C VAL A 318 -26.59 17.69 0.65
N LYS A 319 -27.46 18.44 1.30
CA LYS A 319 -27.98 19.68 0.72
C LYS A 319 -26.84 20.66 0.48
N LYS A 320 -26.77 21.23 -0.72
CA LYS A 320 -25.78 22.26 -1.04
C LYS A 320 -25.85 23.42 -0.07
N ASP A 321 -24.73 23.71 0.59
CA ASP A 321 -24.62 24.80 1.56
C ASP A 321 -23.18 25.36 1.57
N PRO A 322 -22.90 26.39 0.74
CA PRO A 322 -21.57 27.01 0.71
C PRO A 322 -21.16 27.64 2.05
N SER A 323 -22.12 28.04 2.89
CA SER A 323 -21.79 28.62 4.21
C SER A 323 -21.26 27.58 5.18
N VAL A 324 -21.71 26.33 5.07
CA VAL A 324 -21.14 25.20 5.79
C VAL A 324 -19.82 24.76 5.15
N ALA A 325 -19.76 24.77 3.81
CA ALA A 325 -18.54 24.37 3.08
C ALA A 325 -17.33 25.19 3.51
N ILE A 326 -17.46 26.54 3.57
CA ILE A 326 -16.33 27.39 3.94
C ILE A 326 -15.88 27.14 5.39
N GLN A 327 -16.76 26.79 6.30
CA GLN A 327 -16.37 26.48 7.69
C GLN A 327 -15.45 25.25 7.73
N TRP A 328 -15.73 24.23 6.92
CA TRP A 328 -14.88 23.05 6.80
C TRP A 328 -13.54 23.36 6.14
N PHE A 329 -13.53 24.16 5.06
CA PHE A 329 -12.29 24.61 4.43
C PHE A 329 -11.46 25.45 5.38
N LEU A 330 -12.04 26.37 6.15
CA LEU A 330 -11.32 27.17 7.13
C LEU A 330 -10.69 26.29 8.23
N LYS A 331 -11.44 25.30 8.73
CA LYS A 331 -10.94 24.37 9.74
C LYS A 331 -9.70 23.58 9.28
N ALA A 332 -9.66 23.17 8.02
CA ALA A 332 -8.49 22.52 7.44
C ALA A 332 -7.37 23.54 7.11
N ALA A 333 -7.74 24.71 6.60
CA ALA A 333 -6.81 25.79 6.23
C ALA A 333 -6.03 26.32 7.44
N GLU A 334 -6.65 26.42 8.61
CA GLU A 334 -6.03 26.81 9.88
C GLU A 334 -4.99 25.80 10.35
N GLN A 335 -5.13 24.54 9.98
CA GLN A 335 -4.17 23.45 10.21
C GLN A 335 -3.05 23.38 9.15
N GLY A 336 -3.04 24.34 8.19
CA GLY A 336 -1.96 24.46 7.20
C GLY A 336 -2.23 23.76 5.87
N ASP A 337 -3.42 23.18 5.65
CA ASP A 337 -3.78 22.55 4.38
C ASP A 337 -3.87 23.58 3.24
N ALA A 338 -2.94 23.50 2.27
CA ALA A 338 -2.78 24.49 1.21
C ALA A 338 -3.96 24.51 0.22
N ASP A 339 -4.59 23.36 -0.02
CA ASP A 339 -5.74 23.26 -0.91
C ASP A 339 -6.98 23.89 -0.27
N SER A 340 -7.20 23.65 1.02
CA SER A 340 -8.25 24.30 1.80
C SER A 340 -8.03 25.80 1.95
N GLN A 341 -6.78 26.24 2.14
CA GLN A 341 -6.43 27.67 2.12
C GLN A 341 -6.78 28.31 0.79
N SER A 342 -6.45 27.66 -0.34
CA SER A 342 -6.81 28.11 -1.67
C SER A 342 -8.33 28.18 -1.87
N ARG A 343 -9.06 27.17 -1.37
CA ARG A 343 -10.55 27.15 -1.45
C ARG A 343 -11.18 28.24 -0.61
N ALA A 344 -10.70 28.45 0.61
CA ALA A 344 -11.15 29.57 1.46
C ALA A 344 -10.90 30.91 0.76
N GLY A 345 -9.71 31.10 0.20
CA GLY A 345 -9.38 32.28 -0.61
C GLY A 345 -10.36 32.49 -1.76
N LEU A 346 -10.67 31.43 -2.51
CA LEU A 346 -11.62 31.47 -3.62
C LEU A 346 -13.04 31.87 -3.18
N MET A 347 -13.49 31.31 -2.06
CA MET A 347 -14.84 31.60 -1.55
C MET A 347 -14.99 33.05 -1.11
N TYR A 348 -13.98 33.64 -0.44
CA TYR A 348 -13.96 35.06 -0.10
C TYR A 348 -13.81 35.94 -1.35
N TYR A 349 -13.03 35.51 -2.36
CA TYR A 349 -12.83 36.26 -3.60
C TYR A 349 -14.13 36.45 -4.38
N TYR A 350 -14.98 35.40 -4.46
CA TYR A 350 -16.25 35.46 -5.18
C TYR A 350 -17.47 35.78 -4.30
N GLY A 351 -17.34 35.71 -2.98
CA GLY A 351 -18.48 35.85 -2.08
C GLY A 351 -19.36 34.61 -2.04
N ASN A 352 -18.76 33.40 -2.16
CA ASN A 352 -19.52 32.15 -2.14
C ASN A 352 -19.64 31.63 -0.70
N GLY A 353 -20.85 31.65 -0.15
CA GLY A 353 -21.13 31.26 1.24
C GLY A 353 -20.69 32.27 2.32
N VAL A 354 -20.00 33.32 1.92
CA VAL A 354 -19.54 34.44 2.77
C VAL A 354 -19.62 35.74 1.96
N PRO A 355 -19.67 36.91 2.62
CA PRO A 355 -19.54 38.19 1.93
C PRO A 355 -18.21 38.27 1.17
N LYS A 356 -18.24 38.85 -0.03
CA LYS A 356 -17.06 39.07 -0.85
C LYS A 356 -16.06 39.97 -0.13
N ASP A 357 -14.83 39.47 0.02
CA ASP A 357 -13.73 40.20 0.69
C ASP A 357 -12.40 39.83 0.05
N TYR A 358 -11.88 40.72 -0.79
CA TYR A 358 -10.58 40.54 -1.46
C TYR A 358 -9.39 40.57 -0.48
N SER A 359 -9.49 41.30 0.64
CA SER A 359 -8.39 41.37 1.62
C SER A 359 -8.23 40.03 2.34
N THR A 360 -9.34 39.44 2.78
CA THR A 360 -9.34 38.12 3.39
C THR A 360 -8.97 37.04 2.35
N ALA A 361 -9.47 37.14 1.11
CA ALA A 361 -9.09 36.23 0.03
C ALA A 361 -7.56 36.25 -0.21
N PHE A 362 -6.96 37.46 -0.29
CA PHE A 362 -5.53 37.61 -0.47
C PHE A 362 -4.73 36.94 0.68
N LYS A 363 -5.14 37.13 1.92
CA LYS A 363 -4.46 36.50 3.08
C LYS A 363 -4.44 34.98 2.99
N TRP A 364 -5.55 34.36 2.58
CA TRP A 364 -5.63 32.91 2.44
C TRP A 364 -4.85 32.39 1.24
N TYR A 365 -4.92 33.07 0.09
CA TYR A 365 -4.10 32.70 -1.05
C TYR A 365 -2.61 32.84 -0.79
N LEU A 366 -2.20 33.87 -0.04
CA LEU A 366 -0.80 34.08 0.33
C LEU A 366 -0.31 32.90 1.19
N LYS A 367 -1.05 32.51 2.24
CA LYS A 367 -0.74 31.32 3.05
C LYS A 367 -0.66 30.06 2.21
N ALA A 368 -1.62 29.85 1.30
CA ALA A 368 -1.60 28.71 0.39
C ALA A 368 -0.33 28.70 -0.49
N ALA A 369 0.05 29.83 -1.05
CA ALA A 369 1.24 29.95 -1.89
C ALA A 369 2.55 29.71 -1.11
N GLU A 370 2.62 30.16 0.14
CA GLU A 370 3.73 29.93 1.06
C GLU A 370 3.83 28.45 1.46
N ASN A 371 2.70 27.78 1.65
CA ASN A 371 2.60 26.34 1.94
C ASN A 371 2.72 25.44 0.69
N GLY A 372 3.13 26.01 -0.44
CA GLY A 372 3.43 25.24 -1.64
C GLY A 372 2.29 25.06 -2.62
N GLY A 373 1.11 25.64 -2.38
CA GLY A 373 -0.03 25.66 -3.27
C GLY A 373 0.29 26.34 -4.61
N GLY A 374 0.54 25.55 -5.64
CA GLY A 374 1.00 26.08 -6.94
C GLY A 374 -0.02 27.00 -7.62
N SER A 375 -1.32 26.70 -7.54
CA SER A 375 -2.37 27.54 -8.10
C SER A 375 -2.49 28.90 -7.38
N ALA A 376 -2.34 28.90 -6.08
CA ALA A 376 -2.38 30.13 -5.28
C ALA A 376 -1.25 31.10 -5.61
N THR A 377 -0.08 30.58 -6.01
CA THR A 377 1.08 31.40 -6.40
C THR A 377 0.75 32.36 -7.55
N PHE A 378 0.06 31.89 -8.59
CA PHE A 378 -0.40 32.74 -9.70
C PHE A 378 -1.43 33.77 -9.22
N THR A 379 -2.41 33.34 -8.44
CA THR A 379 -3.48 34.24 -7.93
C THR A 379 -2.92 35.35 -7.06
N VAL A 380 -1.96 35.04 -6.16
CA VAL A 380 -1.29 36.05 -5.33
C VAL A 380 -0.56 37.08 -6.21
N ALA A 381 0.14 36.62 -7.26
CA ALA A 381 0.81 37.52 -8.21
C ALA A 381 -0.20 38.44 -8.91
N GLU A 382 -1.31 37.89 -9.41
CA GLU A 382 -2.39 38.68 -10.04
C GLU A 382 -3.00 39.71 -9.08
N MET A 383 -3.24 39.32 -7.83
CA MET A 383 -3.80 40.23 -6.82
C MET A 383 -2.85 41.39 -6.52
N TYR A 384 -1.53 41.18 -6.47
CA TYR A 384 -0.56 42.26 -6.39
C TYR A 384 -0.52 43.14 -7.66
N GLU A 385 -0.60 42.51 -8.84
CA GLU A 385 -0.58 43.24 -10.12
C GLU A 385 -1.82 44.15 -10.25
N LYS A 386 -2.98 43.69 -9.83
CA LYS A 386 -4.26 44.40 -9.96
C LYS A 386 -4.58 45.32 -8.75
N GLY A 387 -3.90 45.15 -7.62
CA GLY A 387 -4.24 45.83 -6.37
C GLY A 387 -5.53 45.31 -5.75
N GLN A 388 -5.82 44.00 -5.87
CA GLN A 388 -7.05 43.39 -5.35
C GLN A 388 -6.83 42.87 -3.93
N GLY A 389 -7.43 43.51 -2.94
CA GLY A 389 -7.29 43.11 -1.53
C GLY A 389 -5.93 43.38 -0.91
N VAL A 390 -5.02 43.94 -1.69
CA VAL A 390 -3.67 44.34 -1.30
C VAL A 390 -3.26 45.55 -2.14
N GLU A 391 -2.33 46.38 -1.66
CA GLU A 391 -1.78 47.49 -2.43
C GLU A 391 -1.10 46.95 -3.72
N LYS A 392 -1.37 47.62 -4.85
CA LYS A 392 -0.76 47.26 -6.13
C LYS A 392 0.76 47.36 -6.07
N ASN A 393 1.41 46.25 -6.45
CA ASN A 393 2.87 46.17 -6.40
C ASN A 393 3.39 45.21 -7.49
N ILE A 394 3.94 45.79 -8.55
CA ILE A 394 4.42 45.00 -9.70
C ILE A 394 5.64 44.16 -9.34
N ASP A 395 6.55 44.67 -8.51
CA ASP A 395 7.76 43.92 -8.11
C ASP A 395 7.39 42.66 -7.33
N LYS A 396 6.41 42.74 -6.42
CA LYS A 396 5.88 41.57 -5.71
C LYS A 396 5.11 40.63 -6.65
N ALA A 397 4.38 41.15 -7.61
CA ALA A 397 3.73 40.33 -8.63
C ALA A 397 4.74 39.51 -9.41
N VAL A 398 5.82 40.17 -9.90
CA VAL A 398 6.93 39.53 -10.65
C VAL A 398 7.63 38.48 -9.78
N TYR A 399 7.88 38.77 -8.51
CA TYR A 399 8.45 37.79 -7.57
C TYR A 399 7.63 36.53 -7.49
N TRP A 400 6.31 36.64 -7.30
CA TRP A 400 5.42 35.47 -7.21
C TRP A 400 5.24 34.76 -8.55
N TYR A 401 5.19 35.48 -9.69
CA TYR A 401 5.21 34.85 -11.01
C TYR A 401 6.50 34.07 -11.26
N LYS A 402 7.68 34.58 -10.86
CA LYS A 402 8.95 33.85 -10.94
C LYS A 402 8.92 32.56 -10.13
N LYS A 403 8.42 32.60 -8.90
CA LYS A 403 8.22 31.40 -8.06
C LYS A 403 7.30 30.35 -8.72
N GLY A 404 6.25 30.80 -9.39
CA GLY A 404 5.36 29.92 -10.13
C GLY A 404 6.04 29.33 -11.37
N ALA A 405 6.82 30.11 -12.10
CA ALA A 405 7.56 29.69 -13.29
C ALA A 405 8.63 28.64 -12.97
N GLU A 406 9.31 28.74 -11.81
CA GLU A 406 10.25 27.72 -11.28
C GLU A 406 9.57 26.36 -11.08
N LYS A 407 8.26 26.36 -10.76
CA LYS A 407 7.44 25.16 -10.67
C LYS A 407 6.80 24.74 -12.02
N ASN A 408 7.35 25.25 -13.13
CA ASN A 408 6.90 24.98 -14.51
C ASN A 408 5.45 25.41 -14.83
N ARG A 409 4.92 26.40 -14.14
CA ARG A 409 3.59 26.97 -14.46
C ARG A 409 3.68 27.89 -15.68
N ASN A 410 3.01 27.50 -16.76
CA ASN A 410 3.02 28.26 -18.02
C ASN A 410 2.28 29.59 -17.89
N ASP A 411 1.18 29.66 -17.14
CA ASP A 411 0.47 30.91 -16.84
C ASP A 411 1.36 31.97 -16.19
N CYS A 412 2.25 31.57 -15.28
CA CYS A 412 3.24 32.45 -14.67
C CYS A 412 4.31 32.89 -15.66
N LYS A 413 4.80 32.00 -16.54
CA LYS A 413 5.78 32.34 -17.58
C LYS A 413 5.20 33.33 -18.58
N ASP A 414 3.92 33.15 -18.99
CA ASP A 414 3.24 34.05 -19.92
C ASP A 414 3.01 35.44 -19.28
N ALA A 415 2.66 35.47 -17.99
CA ALA A 415 2.52 36.72 -17.25
C ALA A 415 3.84 37.50 -17.16
N LEU A 416 4.97 36.81 -16.87
CA LEU A 416 6.31 37.44 -16.87
C LEU A 416 6.65 38.00 -18.24
N LYS A 417 6.48 37.23 -19.30
CA LYS A 417 6.70 37.69 -20.68
C LYS A 417 5.87 38.94 -21.02
N ARG A 418 4.57 38.94 -20.62
CA ARG A 418 3.66 40.08 -20.83
C ARG A 418 4.16 41.36 -20.09
N LEU A 419 4.76 41.17 -18.92
CA LEU A 419 5.32 42.25 -18.09
C LEU A 419 6.74 42.66 -18.49
N GLY A 420 7.37 42.01 -19.49
CA GLY A 420 8.70 42.33 -19.97
C GLY A 420 9.85 41.69 -19.16
N TYR A 421 9.61 40.60 -18.49
CA TYR A 421 10.59 39.87 -17.67
C TYR A 421 10.93 38.51 -18.25
#